data_db35460097b24c7b80ddfae8c357a1f3
#
_entry.id   db35460097b24c7b80ddfae8c357a1f3
#
_cell.length_a   1.000
_cell.length_b   1.000
_cell.length_c   1.000
_cell.angle_alpha   90.00
_cell.angle_beta   90.00
_cell.angle_gamma   90.00
#
_symmetry.space_group_name_H-M   'P 1'
#
loop_
_entity.id
_entity.type
_entity.pdbx_description
1 polymer ?
#
loop_
_entity_poly.entity_id
_entity_poly.type
_entity_poly.pdbx_seq_one_letter_code
_entity_poly.pdbx_strand_id
1 'polypeptide(L)'
;LALCGEAALEQLLERGKIDDTLIAEMVKNRKVFPCFFGSALKLDGVEDFLTALACFTREPVYPKEFGAKVFKISRDAQGARLTWLKVTGGALRVKAPLTYRAQNQDYNEKADQLQLYSGVKFRALEEAGAGSVVAVTGLSHSYVGLGLGAEAEASAPLLQPVLTYQLILPDGADAH
;
A
#
# COMPACT_ATOMS: atom_id res chain seq x y z
N LEU A 1 10.45 23.28 16.60
CA LEU A 1 9.14 23.33 15.93
C LEU A 1 8.82 24.74 15.44
N ALA A 2 8.88 25.77 16.30
CA ALA A 2 8.48 27.15 15.96
C ALA A 2 9.23 27.73 14.73
N LEU A 3 10.48 27.37 14.52
CA LEU A 3 11.27 27.83 13.37
C LEU A 3 10.91 27.15 12.04
N CYS A 4 10.06 26.13 12.08
CA CYS A 4 9.67 25.36 10.89
C CYS A 4 8.42 25.92 10.17
N GLY A 5 7.81 27.01 10.70
CA GLY A 5 6.63 27.64 10.08
C GLY A 5 6.14 28.86 10.87
N GLU A 6 5.69 29.89 10.16
CA GLU A 6 5.19 31.14 10.77
C GLU A 6 4.02 30.89 11.74
N ALA A 7 3.05 30.06 11.36
CA ALA A 7 1.92 29.72 12.20
C ALA A 7 2.33 29.04 13.52
N ALA A 8 3.41 28.23 13.50
CA ALA A 8 3.93 27.59 14.71
C ALA A 8 4.65 28.58 15.62
N LEU A 9 5.35 29.55 15.04
CA LEU A 9 5.98 30.63 15.79
C LEU A 9 4.91 31.54 16.44
N GLU A 10 3.90 31.92 15.68
CA GLU A 10 2.78 32.74 16.13
C GLU A 10 2.02 32.09 17.29
N GLN A 11 1.64 30.82 17.17
CA GLN A 11 1.00 30.09 18.28
C GLN A 11 1.90 30.01 19.53
N LEU A 12 3.21 29.77 19.34
CA LEU A 12 4.13 29.71 20.47
C LEU A 12 4.24 31.06 21.19
N LEU A 13 4.28 32.17 20.44
CA LEU A 13 4.35 33.54 21.02
C LEU A 13 3.06 33.94 21.71
N GLU A 14 1.91 33.57 21.14
CA GLU A 14 0.59 33.93 21.70
C GLU A 14 0.16 33.04 22.87
N ARG A 15 0.40 31.72 22.78
CA ARG A 15 -0.17 30.71 23.69
C ARG A 15 0.87 29.95 24.50
N GLY A 16 2.16 30.15 24.24
CA GLY A 16 3.25 29.44 24.90
C GLY A 16 3.37 27.96 24.50
N LYS A 17 2.52 27.47 23.57
CA LYS A 17 2.54 26.09 23.08
C LYS A 17 2.07 26.02 21.63
N ILE A 18 2.44 24.93 20.95
CA ILE A 18 1.96 24.62 19.59
C ILE A 18 0.95 23.48 19.70
N ASP A 19 -0.19 23.61 19.03
CA ASP A 19 -1.26 22.61 19.07
C ASP A 19 -0.88 21.36 18.28
N ASP A 20 -1.29 20.17 18.77
CA ASP A 20 -1.00 18.88 18.14
C ASP A 20 -1.54 18.79 16.70
N THR A 21 -2.65 19.47 16.40
CA THR A 21 -3.20 19.55 15.04
C THR A 21 -2.25 20.24 14.08
N LEU A 22 -1.59 21.32 14.49
CA LEU A 22 -0.60 22.01 13.68
C LEU A 22 0.67 21.19 13.54
N ILE A 23 1.09 20.49 14.61
CA ILE A 23 2.24 19.57 14.57
C ILE A 23 1.94 18.43 13.57
N ALA A 24 0.75 17.83 13.62
CA ALA A 24 0.35 16.77 12.69
C ALA A 24 0.36 17.25 11.21
N GLU A 25 -0.06 18.50 10.98
CA GLU A 25 0.01 19.10 9.64
C GLU A 25 1.45 19.34 9.18
N MET A 26 2.33 19.79 10.06
CA MET A 26 3.77 19.96 9.78
C MET A 26 4.44 18.62 9.48
N VAL A 27 4.09 17.57 10.20
CA VAL A 27 4.54 16.20 9.94
C VAL A 27 4.06 15.71 8.56
N LYS A 28 2.77 15.89 8.25
CA LYS A 28 2.18 15.56 6.94
C LYS A 28 2.91 16.27 5.79
N ASN A 29 3.24 17.54 5.98
CA ASN A 29 3.93 18.36 4.99
C ASN A 29 5.45 18.15 4.99
N ARG A 30 5.97 17.17 5.76
CA ARG A 30 7.39 16.83 5.89
C ARG A 30 8.27 18.01 6.33
N LYS A 31 7.72 18.93 7.09
CA LYS A 31 8.46 20.05 7.71
C LYS A 31 9.10 19.64 9.04
N VAL A 32 8.52 18.62 9.69
CA VAL A 32 8.97 18.07 10.98
C VAL A 32 8.92 16.55 10.92
N PHE A 33 9.90 15.92 11.55
CA PHE A 33 10.01 14.47 11.67
C PHE A 33 10.07 14.11 13.15
N PRO A 34 9.00 13.55 13.74
CA PRO A 34 9.01 13.13 15.13
C PRO A 34 9.96 11.93 15.32
N CYS A 35 10.78 11.99 16.38
CA CYS A 35 11.69 10.91 16.75
C CYS A 35 11.29 10.37 18.11
N PHE A 36 11.23 9.04 18.24
CA PHE A 36 10.91 8.34 19.47
C PHE A 36 12.05 7.41 19.85
N PHE A 37 12.37 7.39 21.13
CA PHE A 37 13.39 6.51 21.68
C PHE A 37 12.70 5.47 22.56
N GLY A 38 13.08 4.21 22.38
CA GLY A 38 12.48 3.14 23.15
C GLY A 38 13.20 1.82 22.99
N SER A 39 12.75 0.82 23.71
CA SER A 39 13.23 -0.56 23.62
C SER A 39 12.06 -1.50 23.30
N ALA A 40 12.00 -1.98 22.08
CA ALA A 40 10.97 -2.94 21.68
C ALA A 40 10.98 -4.23 22.51
N LEU A 41 12.17 -4.70 22.91
CA LEU A 41 12.33 -5.88 23.75
C LEU A 41 11.75 -5.69 25.16
N LYS A 42 11.91 -4.49 25.73
CA LYS A 42 11.41 -4.15 27.08
C LYS A 42 10.04 -3.49 27.05
N LEU A 43 9.53 -3.20 25.86
CA LEU A 43 8.31 -2.41 25.62
C LEU A 43 8.36 -0.97 26.13
N ASP A 44 9.55 -0.47 26.47
CA ASP A 44 9.73 0.92 26.91
C ASP A 44 9.49 1.87 25.71
N GLY A 45 8.65 2.89 25.88
CA GLY A 45 8.34 3.91 24.87
C GLY A 45 7.49 3.41 23.68
N VAL A 46 7.06 2.14 23.66
CA VAL A 46 6.24 1.58 22.57
C VAL A 46 4.84 2.18 22.58
N GLU A 47 4.22 2.34 23.76
CA GLU A 47 2.88 2.91 23.91
C GLU A 47 2.86 4.39 23.47
N ASP A 48 3.86 5.16 23.89
CA ASP A 48 4.03 6.57 23.48
C ASP A 48 4.18 6.69 21.96
N PHE A 49 4.97 5.79 21.36
CA PHE A 49 5.14 5.73 19.90
C PHE A 49 3.83 5.41 19.19
N LEU A 50 3.05 4.42 19.65
CA LEU A 50 1.76 4.05 19.07
C LEU A 50 0.74 5.19 19.20
N THR A 51 0.71 5.84 20.34
CA THR A 51 -0.16 7.02 20.57
C THR A 51 0.20 8.15 19.62
N ALA A 52 1.47 8.47 19.49
CA ALA A 52 1.94 9.51 18.58
C ALA A 52 1.70 9.13 17.10
N LEU A 53 1.84 7.87 16.73
CA LEU A 53 1.50 7.37 15.41
C LEU A 53 0.02 7.63 15.08
N ALA A 54 -0.88 7.34 16.02
CA ALA A 54 -2.30 7.62 15.87
C ALA A 54 -2.61 9.13 15.77
N CYS A 55 -1.91 9.98 16.54
CA CYS A 55 -2.08 11.43 16.51
C CYS A 55 -1.56 12.09 15.23
N PHE A 56 -0.42 11.63 14.72
CA PHE A 56 0.28 12.30 13.60
C PHE A 56 -0.01 11.69 12.23
N THR A 57 -0.71 10.54 12.17
CA THR A 57 -1.18 9.96 10.91
C THR A 57 -2.66 10.28 10.71
N ARG A 58 -3.04 10.49 9.46
CA ARG A 58 -4.44 10.70 9.06
C ARG A 58 -4.85 9.59 8.10
N GLU A 59 -6.09 9.13 8.22
CA GLU A 59 -6.68 8.26 7.20
C GLU A 59 -6.71 8.98 5.85
N PRO A 60 -6.23 8.34 4.77
CA PRO A 60 -6.35 8.88 3.44
C PRO A 60 -7.83 8.94 3.04
N VAL A 61 -8.24 10.04 2.41
CA VAL A 61 -9.56 10.12 1.78
C VAL A 61 -9.49 9.40 0.44
N TYR A 62 -10.26 8.34 0.31
CA TYR A 62 -10.32 7.55 -0.92
C TYR A 62 -11.46 8.02 -1.83
N PRO A 63 -11.26 8.03 -3.16
CA PRO A 63 -12.33 8.29 -4.11
C PRO A 63 -13.40 7.20 -4.06
N LYS A 64 -14.62 7.55 -4.49
CA LYS A 64 -15.76 6.61 -4.53
C LYS A 64 -15.66 5.63 -5.70
N GLU A 65 -15.00 6.02 -6.77
CA GLU A 65 -14.77 5.20 -7.95
C GLU A 65 -13.78 4.08 -7.64
N PHE A 66 -14.05 2.89 -8.17
CA PHE A 66 -13.16 1.75 -7.96
C PHE A 66 -11.79 2.00 -8.58
N GLY A 67 -10.77 1.79 -7.79
CA GLY A 67 -9.38 1.80 -8.19
C GLY A 67 -8.58 0.81 -7.35
N ALA A 68 -7.61 0.15 -7.97
CA ALA A 68 -6.68 -0.71 -7.26
C ALA A 68 -5.32 -0.75 -7.97
N LYS A 69 -4.25 -1.00 -7.23
CA LYS A 69 -2.89 -1.09 -7.73
C LYS A 69 -2.25 -2.41 -7.36
N VAL A 70 -1.78 -3.13 -8.36
CA VAL A 70 -1.06 -4.39 -8.18
C VAL A 70 0.39 -4.09 -7.80
N PHE A 71 0.86 -4.63 -6.69
CA PHE A 71 2.23 -4.40 -6.20
C PHE A 71 3.07 -5.67 -6.04
N LYS A 72 2.43 -6.85 -6.08
CA LYS A 72 3.14 -8.13 -5.94
C LYS A 72 2.38 -9.24 -6.63
N ILE A 73 3.11 -10.18 -7.22
CA ILE A 73 2.62 -11.47 -7.70
C ILE A 73 3.33 -12.56 -6.91
N SER A 74 2.60 -13.57 -6.47
CA SER A 74 3.17 -14.77 -5.83
C SER A 74 2.33 -16.00 -6.17
N ARG A 75 2.75 -17.15 -5.65
CA ARG A 75 1.96 -18.39 -5.69
C ARG A 75 1.69 -18.85 -4.26
N ASP A 76 0.56 -19.50 -4.06
CA ASP A 76 0.27 -20.16 -2.78
C ASP A 76 0.98 -21.54 -2.69
N ALA A 77 0.74 -22.24 -1.59
CA ALA A 77 1.33 -23.56 -1.37
C ALA A 77 0.85 -24.64 -2.37
N GLN A 78 -0.27 -24.41 -3.05
CA GLN A 78 -0.84 -25.27 -4.09
C GLN A 78 -0.40 -24.84 -5.50
N GLY A 79 0.41 -23.79 -5.63
CA GLY A 79 0.88 -23.26 -6.89
C GLY A 79 -0.09 -22.27 -7.56
N ALA A 80 -1.25 -21.97 -6.96
CA ALA A 80 -2.20 -21.02 -7.52
C ALA A 80 -1.64 -19.59 -7.49
N ARG A 81 -1.85 -18.85 -8.58
CA ARG A 81 -1.38 -17.48 -8.73
C ARG A 81 -2.14 -16.54 -7.82
N LEU A 82 -1.43 -15.74 -7.04
CA LEU A 82 -1.93 -14.70 -6.18
C LEU A 82 -1.50 -13.32 -6.69
N THR A 83 -2.47 -12.49 -7.04
CA THR A 83 -2.27 -11.08 -7.39
C THR A 83 -2.53 -10.23 -6.17
N TRP A 84 -1.48 -9.62 -5.61
CA TRP A 84 -1.57 -8.74 -4.46
C TRP A 84 -1.83 -7.31 -4.91
N LEU A 85 -2.90 -6.75 -4.41
CA LEU A 85 -3.27 -5.39 -4.74
C LEU A 85 -3.72 -4.60 -3.51
N LYS A 86 -3.58 -3.28 -3.61
CA LYS A 86 -4.18 -2.33 -2.67
C LYS A 86 -5.36 -1.68 -3.37
N VAL A 87 -6.53 -1.71 -2.75
CA VAL A 87 -7.70 -0.96 -3.21
C VAL A 87 -7.49 0.51 -2.88
N THR A 88 -7.48 1.37 -3.90
CA THR A 88 -7.19 2.81 -3.79
C THR A 88 -8.44 3.69 -3.92
N GLY A 89 -9.58 3.08 -4.26
CA GLY A 89 -10.87 3.75 -4.35
C GLY A 89 -12.02 2.76 -4.43
N GLY A 90 -13.21 3.16 -4.03
CA GLY A 90 -14.40 2.32 -4.06
C GLY A 90 -14.25 0.99 -3.33
N ALA A 91 -14.69 -0.08 -3.96
CA ALA A 91 -14.59 -1.43 -3.42
C ALA A 91 -14.46 -2.49 -4.52
N LEU A 92 -13.74 -3.56 -4.25
CA LEU A 92 -13.63 -4.74 -5.09
C LEU A 92 -14.49 -5.86 -4.53
N ARG A 93 -15.36 -6.43 -5.34
CA ARG A 93 -16.20 -7.58 -4.96
C ARG A 93 -15.72 -8.87 -5.63
N VAL A 94 -15.99 -9.98 -4.95
CA VAL A 94 -15.83 -11.32 -5.53
C VAL A 94 -16.66 -11.45 -6.81
N LYS A 95 -16.07 -12.09 -7.82
CA LYS A 95 -16.65 -12.25 -9.17
C LYS A 95 -16.84 -10.96 -9.97
N ALA A 96 -16.36 -9.82 -9.47
CA ALA A 96 -16.35 -8.59 -10.25
C ALA A 96 -15.49 -8.76 -11.51
N PRO A 97 -15.99 -8.35 -12.69
CA PRO A 97 -15.20 -8.31 -13.91
C PRO A 97 -14.18 -7.16 -13.80
N LEU A 98 -12.94 -7.45 -14.17
CA LEU A 98 -11.84 -6.49 -14.20
C LEU A 98 -11.30 -6.44 -15.62
N THR A 99 -11.44 -5.29 -16.26
CA THR A 99 -10.87 -5.05 -17.58
C THR A 99 -9.58 -4.26 -17.44
N TYR A 100 -8.52 -4.74 -18.06
CA TYR A 100 -7.21 -4.08 -18.04
C TYR A 100 -6.39 -4.47 -19.26
N ARG A 101 -5.35 -3.72 -19.53
CA ARG A 101 -4.45 -3.96 -20.65
C ARG A 101 -3.13 -4.51 -20.16
N ALA A 102 -2.67 -5.61 -20.77
CA ALA A 102 -1.37 -6.20 -20.52
C ALA A 102 -0.73 -6.65 -21.84
N GLN A 103 0.56 -6.41 -22.03
CA GLN A 103 1.30 -6.82 -23.22
C GLN A 103 0.63 -6.39 -24.55
N ASN A 104 0.07 -5.18 -24.60
CA ASN A 104 -0.68 -4.63 -25.71
C ASN A 104 -2.01 -5.35 -26.06
N GLN A 105 -2.52 -6.18 -25.16
CA GLN A 105 -3.78 -6.90 -25.31
C GLN A 105 -4.73 -6.56 -24.17
N ASP A 106 -6.03 -6.44 -24.48
CA ASP A 106 -7.07 -6.19 -23.49
C ASP A 106 -7.56 -7.52 -22.90
N TYR A 107 -7.61 -7.58 -21.57
CA TYR A 107 -8.08 -8.75 -20.82
C TYR A 107 -9.32 -8.37 -20.01
N ASN A 108 -10.25 -9.31 -19.94
CA ASN A 108 -11.42 -9.22 -19.07
C ASN A 108 -11.44 -10.47 -18.19
N GLU A 109 -10.93 -10.36 -16.99
CA GLU A 109 -10.82 -11.45 -16.02
C GLU A 109 -11.69 -11.15 -14.81
N LYS A 110 -11.93 -12.15 -13.97
CA LYS A 110 -12.77 -11.99 -12.77
C LYS A 110 -11.93 -12.21 -11.51
N ALA A 111 -12.20 -11.42 -10.50
CA ALA A 111 -11.67 -11.64 -9.15
C ALA A 111 -12.36 -12.87 -8.54
N ASP A 112 -11.80 -14.06 -8.67
CA ASP A 112 -12.43 -15.29 -8.22
C ASP A 112 -12.57 -15.37 -6.71
N GLN A 113 -11.53 -14.99 -5.98
CA GLN A 113 -11.51 -14.97 -4.53
C GLN A 113 -10.70 -13.77 -4.04
N LEU A 114 -11.16 -13.14 -2.97
CA LEU A 114 -10.43 -12.10 -2.24
C LEU A 114 -9.95 -12.68 -0.91
N GLN A 115 -8.65 -12.60 -0.66
CA GLN A 115 -8.00 -13.16 0.53
C GLN A 115 -7.34 -12.05 1.32
N LEU A 116 -7.78 -11.84 2.56
CA LEU A 116 -7.13 -10.94 3.50
C LEU A 116 -6.18 -11.74 4.40
N TYR A 117 -4.90 -11.50 4.26
CA TYR A 117 -3.86 -12.20 5.00
C TYR A 117 -3.58 -11.54 6.35
N SER A 118 -3.33 -12.39 7.35
CA SER A 118 -2.75 -12.02 8.64
C SER A 118 -1.65 -13.05 8.97
N GLY A 119 -0.41 -12.67 8.73
CA GLY A 119 0.72 -13.60 8.74
C GLY A 119 0.57 -14.66 7.63
N VAL A 120 0.62 -15.93 7.99
CA VAL A 120 0.50 -17.06 7.05
C VAL A 120 -0.95 -17.51 6.80
N LYS A 121 -1.90 -17.01 7.59
CA LYS A 121 -3.31 -17.35 7.46
C LYS A 121 -4.06 -16.26 6.72
N PHE A 122 -5.09 -16.64 5.99
CA PHE A 122 -6.00 -15.70 5.36
C PHE A 122 -7.46 -16.01 5.71
N ARG A 123 -8.29 -14.99 5.55
CA ARG A 123 -9.74 -15.12 5.50
C ARG A 123 -10.26 -14.67 4.13
N ALA A 124 -11.24 -15.38 3.61
CA ALA A 124 -11.94 -14.95 2.40
C ALA A 124 -12.84 -13.75 2.71
N LEU A 125 -12.91 -12.82 1.77
CA LEU A 125 -13.78 -11.65 1.82
C LEU A 125 -14.74 -11.69 0.64
N GLU A 126 -15.97 -11.25 0.84
CA GLU A 126 -16.93 -10.97 -0.24
C GLU A 126 -16.64 -9.64 -0.93
N GLU A 127 -16.13 -8.67 -0.16
CA GLU A 127 -15.83 -7.31 -0.63
C GLU A 127 -14.59 -6.77 0.10
N ALA A 128 -13.74 -6.06 -0.63
CA ALA A 128 -12.58 -5.32 -0.10
C ALA A 128 -12.75 -3.84 -0.41
N GLY A 129 -12.96 -3.01 0.61
CA GLY A 129 -13.08 -1.56 0.48
C GLY A 129 -11.74 -0.86 0.28
N ALA A 130 -11.81 0.43 -0.08
CA ALA A 130 -10.63 1.28 -0.24
C ALA A 130 -9.73 1.27 1.00
N GLY A 131 -8.41 1.26 0.78
CA GLY A 131 -7.39 1.10 1.82
C GLY A 131 -7.00 -0.35 2.11
N SER A 132 -7.83 -1.34 1.73
CA SER A 132 -7.54 -2.75 1.95
C SER A 132 -6.40 -3.24 1.06
N VAL A 133 -5.58 -4.13 1.62
CA VAL A 133 -4.57 -4.90 0.91
C VAL A 133 -5.01 -6.35 0.87
N VAL A 134 -5.23 -6.89 -0.32
CA VAL A 134 -5.75 -8.25 -0.51
C VAL A 134 -4.98 -9.00 -1.59
N ALA A 135 -4.95 -10.33 -1.47
CA ALA A 135 -4.54 -11.21 -2.55
C ALA A 135 -5.79 -11.68 -3.31
N VAL A 136 -5.71 -11.65 -4.63
CA VAL A 136 -6.81 -11.98 -5.54
C VAL A 136 -6.38 -13.16 -6.41
N THR A 137 -7.27 -14.14 -6.57
CA THR A 137 -7.13 -15.22 -7.55
C THR A 137 -7.99 -14.91 -8.79
N GLY A 138 -7.69 -15.56 -9.92
CA GLY A 138 -8.43 -15.39 -11.16
C GLY A 138 -7.85 -14.35 -12.14
N LEU A 139 -6.77 -13.67 -11.77
CA LEU A 139 -6.09 -12.68 -12.62
C LEU A 139 -4.79 -13.28 -13.17
N SER A 140 -4.87 -13.93 -14.32
CA SER A 140 -3.76 -14.69 -14.92
C SER A 140 -2.73 -13.80 -15.62
N HIS A 141 -3.16 -12.67 -16.17
CA HIS A 141 -2.34 -11.77 -16.98
C HIS A 141 -1.95 -10.47 -16.26
N SER A 142 -2.34 -10.36 -14.97
CA SER A 142 -1.94 -9.21 -14.15
C SER A 142 -0.41 -9.15 -13.96
N TYR A 143 0.15 -7.96 -13.75
CA TYR A 143 1.56 -7.75 -13.53
C TYR A 143 1.79 -6.69 -12.45
N VAL A 144 2.99 -6.65 -11.90
CA VAL A 144 3.36 -5.67 -10.87
C VAL A 144 3.42 -4.27 -11.49
N GLY A 145 2.70 -3.32 -10.88
CA GLY A 145 2.54 -1.95 -11.38
C GLY A 145 1.24 -1.71 -12.16
N LEU A 146 0.48 -2.77 -12.46
CA LEU A 146 -0.82 -2.64 -13.12
C LEU A 146 -1.79 -1.80 -12.28
N GLY A 147 -2.40 -0.79 -12.90
CA GLY A 147 -3.56 -0.06 -12.39
C GLY A 147 -4.86 -0.70 -12.85
N LEU A 148 -5.84 -0.77 -11.97
CA LEU A 148 -7.19 -1.29 -12.23
C LEU A 148 -8.22 -0.20 -11.94
N GLY A 149 -9.27 -0.15 -12.75
CA GLY A 149 -10.32 0.86 -12.63
C GLY A 149 -9.81 2.28 -12.90
N ALA A 150 -10.03 3.19 -11.97
CA ALA A 150 -9.59 4.58 -12.06
C ALA A 150 -8.09 4.78 -11.81
N GLU A 151 -7.36 3.72 -11.43
CA GLU A 151 -5.95 3.83 -11.12
C GLU A 151 -5.08 3.77 -12.38
N ALA A 152 -4.13 4.69 -12.49
CA ALA A 152 -3.17 4.67 -13.59
C ALA A 152 -2.08 3.61 -13.35
N GLU A 153 -1.46 3.13 -14.42
CA GLU A 153 -0.26 2.29 -14.32
C GLU A 153 0.85 3.00 -13.52
N ALA A 154 1.64 2.21 -12.81
CA ALA A 154 2.82 2.74 -12.12
C ALA A 154 3.83 3.25 -13.15
N SER A 155 4.41 4.42 -12.90
CA SER A 155 5.63 4.84 -13.57
C SER A 155 6.76 3.83 -13.33
N ALA A 156 7.78 3.85 -14.19
CA ALA A 156 8.95 2.98 -14.05
C ALA A 156 9.49 2.99 -12.61
N PRO A 157 9.98 1.84 -12.10
CA PRO A 157 10.51 1.75 -10.75
C PRO A 157 11.63 2.78 -10.54
N LEU A 158 11.59 3.47 -9.39
CA LEU A 158 12.63 4.43 -8.99
C LEU A 158 13.99 3.73 -8.81
N LEU A 159 13.96 2.49 -8.31
CA LEU A 159 15.15 1.66 -8.13
C LEU A 159 15.24 0.71 -9.32
N GLN A 160 16.26 0.89 -10.13
CA GLN A 160 16.59 -0.02 -11.22
C GLN A 160 17.79 -0.89 -10.80
N PRO A 161 17.83 -2.18 -11.21
CA PRO A 161 18.98 -3.02 -10.94
C PRO A 161 20.23 -2.44 -11.62
N VAL A 162 21.29 -2.31 -10.84
CA VAL A 162 22.60 -1.85 -11.35
C VAL A 162 23.32 -2.94 -12.14
N LEU A 163 23.04 -4.19 -11.79
CA LEU A 163 23.61 -5.37 -12.44
C LEU A 163 22.49 -6.30 -12.88
N THR A 164 22.59 -6.77 -14.12
CA THR A 164 21.67 -7.75 -14.68
C THR A 164 22.46 -9.01 -15.07
N TYR A 165 21.98 -10.18 -14.64
CA TYR A 165 22.57 -11.47 -14.97
C TYR A 165 21.58 -12.29 -15.79
N GLN A 166 22.09 -13.01 -16.77
CA GLN A 166 21.33 -14.04 -17.48
C GLN A 166 21.42 -15.36 -16.69
N LEU A 167 20.28 -15.90 -16.29
CA LEU A 167 20.21 -17.24 -15.72
C LEU A 167 20.04 -18.25 -16.86
N ILE A 168 21.00 -19.15 -16.99
CA ILE A 168 20.91 -20.27 -17.95
C ILE A 168 20.28 -21.43 -17.21
N LEU A 169 19.09 -21.81 -17.62
CA LEU A 169 18.38 -22.95 -17.04
C LEU A 169 18.75 -24.25 -17.79
N PRO A 170 18.74 -25.42 -17.12
CA PRO A 170 18.87 -26.72 -17.78
C PRO A 170 17.76 -26.94 -18.80
N ASP A 171 18.02 -27.75 -19.81
CA ASP A 171 17.04 -28.13 -20.83
C ASP A 171 15.78 -28.72 -20.16
N GLY A 172 14.59 -28.16 -20.50
CA GLY A 172 13.30 -28.59 -19.95
C GLY A 172 12.94 -28.00 -18.60
N ALA A 173 13.74 -27.10 -18.02
CA ALA A 173 13.36 -26.38 -16.81
C ALA A 173 12.34 -25.24 -17.13
N ASP A 174 11.29 -25.14 -16.31
CA ASP A 174 10.32 -24.05 -16.40
C ASP A 174 10.93 -22.79 -15.77
N ALA A 175 10.86 -21.68 -16.48
CA ALA A 175 11.35 -20.37 -16.05
C ALA A 175 10.34 -19.62 -15.14
N HIS A 176 9.17 -20.21 -14.85
CA HIS A 176 8.07 -19.57 -14.10
C HIS A 176 7.88 -20.15 -12.71
#